data_6d82e627182fc3ba4f713f7398f2d81b
#
_entry.id   6d82e627182fc3ba4f713f7398f2d81b
#
_cell.length_a   1.000
_cell.length_b   1.000
_cell.length_c   1.000
_cell.angle_alpha   90.00
_cell.angle_beta   90.00
_cell.angle_gamma   90.00
#
_symmetry.space_group_name_H-M   'P 1'
#
loop_
_entity.id
_entity.type
_entity.pdbx_description
1 polymer ?
#
loop_
_entity_poly.entity_id
_entity_poly.type
_entity_poly.pdbx_seq_one_letter_code
_entity_poly.pdbx_strand_id
1 'polypeptide(L)'
;NIEQNYSELNELVLKMDTQKALQAPENVNDSILVKIAPEITLPEGRTRNDLSFEWRIRTERDYSTIWDIYSTSDTLVYYVKADTKNTFFRFGVTDNELGITTYREFTIKILRPFEDNWFVLQNIGDKPVLGSIEVPGEEPLITPDVFQIKYGQPMSLTGTPKALNYCFWRDKSSRNPSEWRLQVLTNTDEAIYDSKHLQEKIYDYSNSLYPVPAEAAIQSAHTYQYGEVITNNGELYFSAEDGSYVYFKGKLAKDIENANIVNAVAFNSDNSYHLLAFDDQNKQFLYSNPDVYFGAGKLYRKVPNMGETIYNNYVKITIQNVPDYAREGKPNKFSPKLDENHELLFMDNWYDGNVVAFTHNKQDGKVYVFDFSNSSATKRDTCFCLAEKACELNGNAEDAHIAVSSAFKNIFFYASGNKVYRVDLNRSTPKTILIYEHPDAGARIHVMKFRHANFASMVDMDGDDEAETLLQQTQTLGLAVEKGGKWSVTEIYLAASGDVKKDDEKNPKVYEYDGFGEIVDIVYTFACKWWQ
;
A
#
# COMPACT_ATOMS: atom_id res chain seq x y z
N ASN A 1 52.12 -18.87 28.45
CA ASN A 1 51.37 -17.73 27.94
C ASN A 1 51.80 -17.48 26.49
N ILE A 2 51.04 -17.96 25.56
CA ILE A 2 51.14 -17.59 24.16
C ILE A 2 50.13 -16.46 23.98
N GLU A 3 50.61 -15.21 24.00
CA GLU A 3 49.86 -14.07 23.50
C GLU A 3 49.72 -14.28 21.98
N GLN A 4 48.56 -14.74 21.53
CA GLN A 4 48.20 -14.59 20.14
C GLN A 4 47.90 -13.12 19.90
N ASN A 5 48.85 -12.40 19.35
CA ASN A 5 48.61 -11.14 18.67
C ASN A 5 47.74 -11.45 17.46
N TYR A 6 46.43 -11.31 17.58
CA TYR A 6 45.55 -11.09 16.43
C TYR A 6 45.93 -9.69 15.89
N SER A 7 46.85 -9.65 14.94
CA SER A 7 46.97 -8.51 14.06
C SER A 7 45.60 -8.36 13.39
N GLU A 8 45.01 -7.17 13.49
CA GLU A 8 43.85 -6.82 12.71
C GLU A 8 44.12 -7.26 11.27
N LEU A 9 43.35 -8.25 10.78
CA LEU A 9 43.40 -8.68 9.39
C LEU A 9 43.02 -7.44 8.58
N ASN A 10 43.97 -6.88 7.85
CA ASN A 10 43.69 -5.87 6.83
C ASN A 10 42.81 -6.54 5.77
N GLU A 11 41.53 -6.44 5.94
CA GLU A 11 40.58 -7.08 5.04
C GLU A 11 40.38 -6.23 3.79
N LEU A 12 40.19 -6.89 2.67
CA LEU A 12 39.73 -6.26 1.44
C LEU A 12 38.30 -5.80 1.65
N VAL A 13 38.06 -4.48 1.52
CA VAL A 13 36.73 -3.88 1.67
C VAL A 13 36.16 -3.56 0.32
N LEU A 14 34.98 -4.12 0.04
CA LEU A 14 34.17 -3.83 -1.13
C LEU A 14 33.03 -2.90 -0.73
N LYS A 15 32.96 -1.74 -1.38
CA LYS A 15 31.84 -0.82 -1.29
C LYS A 15 31.16 -0.73 -2.64
N MET A 16 29.88 -1.09 -2.67
CA MET A 16 29.05 -1.11 -3.87
C MET A 16 27.59 -0.95 -3.46
N ASP A 17 26.83 -0.23 -4.25
CA ASP A 17 25.38 -0.23 -4.12
C ASP A 17 24.84 -1.65 -4.31
N THR A 18 23.77 -1.99 -3.65
CA THR A 18 23.16 -3.31 -3.74
C THR A 18 22.21 -3.43 -4.94
N GLN A 19 21.71 -2.29 -5.45
CA GLN A 19 20.81 -2.28 -6.59
C GLN A 19 20.91 -0.99 -7.41
N LYS A 20 20.47 -1.07 -8.65
CA LYS A 20 20.18 0.06 -9.52
C LYS A 20 18.82 -0.13 -10.18
N ALA A 21 17.89 0.76 -9.88
CA ALA A 21 16.59 0.76 -10.51
C ALA A 21 16.60 1.63 -11.77
N LEU A 22 16.00 1.14 -12.86
CA LEU A 22 15.83 1.90 -14.11
C LEU A 22 14.63 1.39 -14.90
N GLN A 23 14.05 2.27 -15.73
CA GLN A 23 13.00 1.88 -16.66
C GLN A 23 13.62 1.20 -17.86
N ALA A 24 13.01 0.09 -18.33
CA ALA A 24 13.40 -0.52 -19.59
C ALA A 24 13.04 0.41 -20.76
N PRO A 25 13.80 0.39 -21.87
CA PRO A 25 13.43 1.10 -23.08
C PRO A 25 12.05 0.65 -23.59
N GLU A 26 11.23 1.58 -24.07
CA GLU A 26 9.95 1.24 -24.68
C GLU A 26 10.12 0.61 -26.06
N ASN A 27 11.13 1.04 -26.80
CA ASN A 27 11.42 0.54 -28.13
C ASN A 27 12.33 -0.69 -28.06
N VAL A 28 11.93 -1.78 -28.71
CA VAL A 28 12.66 -3.04 -28.74
C VAL A 28 14.07 -2.95 -29.34
N ASN A 29 14.34 -1.91 -30.12
CA ASN A 29 15.66 -1.68 -30.75
C ASN A 29 16.59 -0.84 -29.86
N ASP A 30 16.07 -0.25 -28.79
CA ASP A 30 16.84 0.60 -27.90
C ASP A 30 17.45 -0.23 -26.75
N SER A 31 18.53 0.29 -26.20
CA SER A 31 19.15 -0.29 -25.01
C SER A 31 19.75 0.79 -24.12
N ILE A 32 19.73 0.55 -22.80
CA ILE A 32 20.34 1.42 -21.80
C ILE A 32 21.61 0.75 -21.31
N LEU A 33 22.72 1.46 -21.39
CA LEU A 33 24.00 0.99 -20.88
C LEU A 33 24.09 1.22 -19.36
N VAL A 34 24.28 0.14 -18.62
CA VAL A 34 24.55 0.16 -17.19
C VAL A 34 26.04 -0.17 -16.97
N LYS A 35 26.73 0.71 -16.25
CA LYS A 35 28.12 0.50 -15.83
C LYS A 35 28.17 0.58 -14.31
N ILE A 36 28.77 -0.43 -13.67
CA ILE A 36 28.97 -0.51 -12.21
C ILE A 36 30.43 -0.81 -11.97
N ALA A 37 31.10 0.10 -11.29
CA ALA A 37 32.51 -0.05 -10.86
C ALA A 37 32.55 0.02 -9.33
N PRO A 38 32.63 -1.11 -8.63
CA PRO A 38 32.73 -1.13 -7.18
C PRO A 38 34.00 -0.43 -6.67
N GLU A 39 33.90 0.24 -5.55
CA GLU A 39 35.06 0.75 -4.83
C GLU A 39 35.72 -0.38 -4.07
N ILE A 40 37.04 -0.55 -4.29
CA ILE A 40 37.83 -1.60 -3.68
C ILE A 40 38.90 -0.95 -2.83
N THR A 41 38.82 -1.11 -1.51
CA THR A 41 39.89 -0.73 -0.61
C THR A 41 40.80 -1.92 -0.39
N LEU A 42 42.07 -1.74 -0.74
CA LEU A 42 43.08 -2.81 -0.68
C LEU A 42 43.71 -2.88 0.70
N PRO A 43 44.02 -4.10 1.18
CA PRO A 43 44.88 -4.25 2.33
C PRO A 43 46.25 -3.63 2.11
N GLU A 44 46.92 -3.26 3.18
CA GLU A 44 48.27 -2.70 3.14
C GLU A 44 49.25 -3.65 2.42
N GLY A 45 50.02 -3.11 1.48
CA GLY A 45 51.00 -3.86 0.68
C GLY A 45 50.39 -4.60 -0.54
N ARG A 46 49.09 -4.51 -0.80
CA ARG A 46 48.44 -5.10 -1.95
C ARG A 46 48.25 -4.09 -3.08
N THR A 47 48.29 -4.57 -4.29
CA THR A 47 47.97 -3.82 -5.51
C THR A 47 46.81 -4.44 -6.27
N ARG A 48 46.23 -3.71 -7.19
CA ARG A 48 45.13 -4.21 -8.02
C ARG A 48 45.55 -5.39 -8.90
N ASN A 49 46.83 -5.52 -9.21
CA ASN A 49 47.38 -6.63 -10.00
C ASN A 49 47.39 -7.96 -9.23
N ASP A 50 47.27 -7.89 -7.90
CA ASP A 50 47.21 -9.08 -7.04
C ASP A 50 45.80 -9.66 -6.93
N LEU A 51 44.81 -9.01 -7.59
CA LEU A 51 43.42 -9.36 -7.57
C LEU A 51 42.93 -9.95 -8.91
N SER A 52 41.97 -10.81 -8.83
CA SER A 52 41.13 -11.20 -9.97
C SER A 52 39.67 -10.93 -9.68
N PHE A 53 38.93 -10.65 -10.73
CA PHE A 53 37.54 -10.19 -10.67
C PHE A 53 36.63 -11.15 -11.42
N GLU A 54 35.41 -11.31 -10.93
CA GLU A 54 34.36 -12.00 -11.67
C GLU A 54 32.99 -11.38 -11.37
N TRP A 55 32.21 -11.16 -12.41
CA TRP A 55 30.79 -10.91 -12.34
C TRP A 55 30.08 -12.19 -12.73
N ARG A 56 29.18 -12.65 -11.89
CA ARG A 56 28.31 -13.78 -12.19
C ARG A 56 26.88 -13.27 -12.34
N ILE A 57 26.16 -13.85 -13.30
CA ILE A 57 24.75 -13.58 -13.52
C ILE A 57 23.95 -14.78 -13.03
N ARG A 58 22.84 -14.51 -12.33
CA ARG A 58 21.89 -15.54 -11.90
C ARG A 58 21.09 -16.03 -13.11
N THR A 59 21.09 -17.33 -13.32
CA THR A 59 20.28 -18.00 -14.34
C THR A 59 19.55 -19.17 -13.73
N GLU A 60 18.41 -19.53 -14.29
CA GLU A 60 17.65 -20.71 -13.88
C GLU A 60 17.78 -21.80 -14.94
N ARG A 61 18.21 -22.98 -14.53
CA ARG A 61 18.26 -24.20 -15.37
C ARG A 61 17.74 -25.38 -14.56
N ASP A 62 16.83 -26.13 -15.15
CA ASP A 62 16.31 -27.39 -14.57
C ASP A 62 15.81 -27.21 -13.11
N TYR A 63 15.06 -26.15 -12.85
CA TYR A 63 14.57 -25.77 -11.52
C TYR A 63 15.66 -25.45 -10.48
N SER A 64 16.87 -25.18 -10.93
CA SER A 64 18.01 -24.83 -10.08
C SER A 64 18.52 -23.44 -10.41
N THR A 65 18.80 -22.66 -9.39
CA THR A 65 19.47 -21.36 -9.52
C THR A 65 20.97 -21.58 -9.73
N ILE A 66 21.51 -21.05 -10.82
CA ILE A 66 22.92 -21.15 -11.20
C ILE A 66 23.51 -19.75 -11.35
N TRP A 67 24.76 -19.60 -10.95
CA TRP A 67 25.54 -18.38 -11.13
C TRP A 67 26.57 -18.59 -12.25
N ASP A 68 26.24 -18.16 -13.46
CA ASP A 68 27.14 -18.23 -14.61
C ASP A 68 28.11 -17.06 -14.62
N ILE A 69 29.36 -17.27 -15.04
CA ILE A 69 30.34 -16.19 -15.22
C ILE A 69 29.88 -15.32 -16.39
N TYR A 70 29.66 -14.04 -16.11
CA TYR A 70 29.25 -13.04 -17.09
C TYR A 70 30.45 -12.23 -17.61
N SER A 71 31.35 -11.80 -16.71
CA SER A 71 32.52 -11.00 -17.02
C SER A 71 33.62 -11.21 -15.99
N THR A 72 34.88 -11.01 -16.41
CA THR A 72 36.05 -11.00 -15.53
C THR A 72 36.66 -9.62 -15.36
N SER A 73 35.94 -8.57 -15.77
CA SER A 73 36.32 -7.17 -15.58
C SER A 73 36.04 -6.73 -14.13
N ASP A 74 36.76 -5.73 -13.66
CA ASP A 74 36.44 -5.04 -12.40
C ASP A 74 35.19 -4.15 -12.51
N THR A 75 34.72 -3.92 -13.72
CA THR A 75 33.56 -3.10 -14.04
C THR A 75 32.51 -3.92 -14.78
N LEU A 76 31.29 -3.96 -14.25
CA LEU A 76 30.15 -4.52 -14.97
C LEU A 76 29.75 -3.57 -16.11
N VAL A 77 29.57 -4.13 -17.29
CA VAL A 77 28.97 -3.46 -18.44
C VAL A 77 27.80 -4.30 -18.89
N TYR A 78 26.60 -3.78 -18.74
CA TYR A 78 25.37 -4.51 -19.06
C TYR A 78 24.40 -3.64 -19.86
N TYR A 79 23.73 -4.22 -20.86
CA TYR A 79 22.75 -3.54 -21.69
C TYR A 79 21.34 -3.97 -21.34
N VAL A 80 20.55 -3.06 -20.79
CA VAL A 80 19.14 -3.28 -20.53
C VAL A 80 18.35 -3.01 -21.80
N LYS A 81 17.56 -3.99 -22.24
CA LYS A 81 16.66 -3.92 -23.40
C LYS A 81 15.20 -3.87 -22.96
N ALA A 82 14.28 -3.65 -23.87
CA ALA A 82 12.84 -3.56 -23.60
C ALA A 82 12.26 -4.83 -22.94
N ASP A 83 12.81 -5.98 -23.23
CA ASP A 83 12.40 -7.28 -22.70
C ASP A 83 13.20 -7.76 -21.47
N THR A 84 14.17 -6.95 -21.02
CA THR A 84 15.00 -7.28 -19.86
C THR A 84 14.13 -7.39 -18.61
N LYS A 85 14.32 -8.47 -17.87
CA LYS A 85 13.73 -8.66 -16.54
C LYS A 85 14.71 -8.21 -15.45
N ASN A 86 14.27 -8.21 -14.19
CA ASN A 86 15.18 -8.03 -13.06
C ASN A 86 16.36 -9.01 -13.20
N THR A 87 17.56 -8.46 -13.09
CA THR A 87 18.78 -9.21 -13.36
C THR A 87 19.67 -9.15 -12.13
N PHE A 88 20.06 -10.31 -11.65
CA PHE A 88 20.83 -10.46 -10.43
C PHE A 88 22.27 -10.78 -10.79
N PHE A 89 23.18 -10.01 -10.22
CA PHE A 89 24.61 -10.18 -10.35
C PHE A 89 25.27 -10.45 -9.00
N ARG A 90 26.36 -11.16 -9.06
CA ARG A 90 27.28 -11.34 -7.93
C ARG A 90 28.67 -10.93 -8.39
N PHE A 91 29.26 -9.95 -7.71
CA PHE A 91 30.62 -9.52 -7.95
C PHE A 91 31.56 -10.20 -6.96
N GLY A 92 32.56 -10.89 -7.47
CA GLY A 92 33.61 -11.55 -6.69
C GLY A 92 34.96 -10.89 -6.93
N VAL A 93 35.68 -10.62 -5.85
CA VAL A 93 37.07 -10.17 -5.85
C VAL A 93 37.90 -11.22 -5.13
N THR A 94 38.86 -11.79 -5.83
CA THR A 94 39.76 -12.81 -5.29
C THR A 94 41.15 -12.20 -5.06
N ASP A 95 41.65 -12.29 -3.84
CA ASP A 95 43.07 -12.09 -3.56
C ASP A 95 43.81 -13.34 -4.02
N ASN A 96 44.61 -13.20 -5.08
CA ASN A 96 45.28 -14.33 -5.73
C ASN A 96 46.39 -14.95 -4.89
N GLU A 97 46.94 -14.20 -3.93
CA GLU A 97 47.97 -14.74 -3.01
C GLU A 97 47.34 -15.54 -1.87
N LEU A 98 46.21 -15.06 -1.34
CA LEU A 98 45.53 -15.73 -0.24
C LEU A 98 44.52 -16.78 -0.73
N GLY A 99 44.06 -16.68 -1.99
CA GLY A 99 43.02 -17.55 -2.54
C GLY A 99 41.64 -17.29 -1.94
N ILE A 100 41.42 -16.10 -1.31
CA ILE A 100 40.16 -15.73 -0.66
C ILE A 100 39.37 -14.85 -1.60
N THR A 101 38.08 -15.20 -1.78
CA THR A 101 37.15 -14.41 -2.58
C THR A 101 36.11 -13.74 -1.69
N THR A 102 35.96 -12.42 -1.86
CA THR A 102 34.89 -11.62 -1.24
C THR A 102 33.82 -11.35 -2.26
N TYR A 103 32.55 -11.60 -1.90
CA TYR A 103 31.40 -11.42 -2.78
C TYR A 103 30.49 -10.28 -2.33
N ARG A 104 29.87 -9.60 -3.31
CA ARG A 104 28.75 -8.68 -3.13
C ARG A 104 27.71 -8.95 -4.20
N GLU A 105 26.45 -8.89 -3.81
CA GLU A 105 25.32 -9.03 -4.73
C GLU A 105 24.84 -7.67 -5.19
N PHE A 106 24.37 -7.61 -6.43
CA PHE A 106 23.88 -6.41 -7.08
C PHE A 106 22.70 -6.76 -7.99
N THR A 107 21.63 -5.99 -7.88
CA THR A 107 20.44 -6.18 -8.68
C THR A 107 20.21 -5.03 -9.63
N ILE A 108 19.99 -5.32 -10.91
CA ILE A 108 19.39 -4.37 -11.86
C ILE A 108 17.88 -4.58 -11.78
N LYS A 109 17.19 -3.67 -11.09
CA LYS A 109 15.74 -3.68 -10.96
C LYS A 109 15.13 -2.95 -12.15
N ILE A 110 14.35 -3.67 -12.96
CA ILE A 110 13.65 -3.08 -14.10
C ILE A 110 12.32 -2.54 -13.63
N LEU A 111 12.20 -1.24 -13.67
CA LEU A 111 10.96 -0.54 -13.39
C LEU A 111 10.10 -0.51 -14.64
N ARG A 112 8.87 -0.90 -14.49
CA ARG A 112 7.84 -0.63 -15.48
C ARG A 112 7.19 0.69 -15.15
N PRO A 113 6.61 1.40 -16.12
CA PRO A 113 5.91 2.63 -15.82
C PRO A 113 4.92 2.44 -14.67
N PHE A 114 4.97 3.35 -13.70
CA PHE A 114 4.09 3.37 -12.54
C PHE A 114 4.13 2.15 -11.59
N GLU A 115 5.13 1.29 -11.73
CA GLU A 115 5.50 0.35 -10.68
C GLU A 115 6.43 1.07 -9.69
N ASP A 116 6.24 0.83 -8.40
CA ASP A 116 7.06 1.45 -7.34
C ASP A 116 6.99 3.00 -7.34
N ASN A 117 5.78 3.51 -7.17
CA ASN A 117 5.47 4.91 -7.45
C ASN A 117 4.34 5.43 -6.54
N TRP A 118 4.45 6.70 -6.14
CA TRP A 118 3.32 7.44 -5.60
C TRP A 118 2.52 8.08 -6.72
N PHE A 119 1.23 7.80 -6.79
CA PHE A 119 0.30 8.67 -7.51
C PHE A 119 -0.19 9.76 -6.58
N VAL A 120 -0.32 10.96 -7.12
CA VAL A 120 -0.71 12.18 -6.40
C VAL A 120 -1.93 12.77 -7.08
N LEU A 121 -3.08 12.71 -6.42
CA LEU A 121 -4.30 13.31 -6.93
C LEU A 121 -4.37 14.76 -6.49
N GLN A 122 -4.49 15.65 -7.46
CA GLN A 122 -4.50 17.10 -7.26
C GLN A 122 -5.82 17.71 -7.70
N ASN A 123 -6.23 18.77 -7.00
CA ASN A 123 -7.31 19.66 -7.41
C ASN A 123 -6.71 20.90 -8.07
N ILE A 124 -6.82 21.00 -9.38
CA ILE A 124 -6.31 22.15 -10.13
C ILE A 124 -7.47 22.78 -10.90
N GLY A 125 -7.94 23.94 -10.45
CA GLY A 125 -9.08 24.61 -11.05
C GLY A 125 -10.37 23.77 -11.01
N ASP A 126 -10.65 23.13 -9.87
CA ASP A 126 -11.78 22.24 -9.64
C ASP A 126 -11.83 21.01 -10.58
N LYS A 127 -10.65 20.58 -11.04
CA LYS A 127 -10.49 19.40 -11.88
C LYS A 127 -9.46 18.44 -11.30
N PRO A 128 -9.65 17.13 -11.49
CA PRO A 128 -8.68 16.14 -11.09
C PRO A 128 -7.46 16.17 -12.02
N VAL A 129 -6.28 16.25 -11.43
CA VAL A 129 -4.99 16.09 -12.09
C VAL A 129 -4.18 15.03 -11.38
N LEU A 130 -3.65 14.07 -12.12
CA LEU A 130 -2.86 12.99 -11.57
C LEU A 130 -1.37 13.26 -11.77
N GLY A 131 -0.64 13.41 -10.67
CA GLY A 131 0.81 13.44 -10.66
C GLY A 131 1.40 12.09 -10.28
N SER A 132 2.69 11.93 -10.46
CA SER A 132 3.44 10.73 -10.05
C SER A 132 4.83 11.07 -9.52
N ILE A 133 5.30 10.23 -8.59
CA ILE A 133 6.66 10.20 -8.08
C ILE A 133 7.16 8.78 -8.30
N GLU A 134 7.86 8.56 -9.40
CA GLU A 134 8.45 7.26 -9.73
C GLU A 134 9.83 7.16 -9.08
N VAL A 135 10.19 5.95 -8.67
CA VAL A 135 11.47 5.70 -7.97
C VAL A 135 11.67 6.65 -6.77
N PRO A 136 10.74 6.65 -5.81
CA PRO A 136 10.89 7.54 -4.67
C PRO A 136 12.17 7.25 -3.88
N GLY A 137 12.83 8.30 -3.42
CA GLY A 137 14.12 8.23 -2.74
C GLY A 137 15.01 9.42 -3.12
N GLU A 138 16.28 9.16 -3.34
CA GLU A 138 17.27 10.22 -3.58
C GLU A 138 17.17 10.84 -4.98
N GLU A 139 16.81 10.05 -5.99
CA GLU A 139 16.71 10.50 -7.39
C GLU A 139 15.33 10.19 -7.99
N PRO A 140 14.25 10.81 -7.48
CA PRO A 140 12.90 10.54 -7.96
C PRO A 140 12.66 11.15 -9.34
N LEU A 141 11.79 10.50 -10.14
CA LEU A 141 11.20 11.10 -11.32
C LEU A 141 9.83 11.66 -10.96
N ILE A 142 9.71 12.98 -10.94
CA ILE A 142 8.46 13.67 -10.62
C ILE A 142 7.76 14.12 -11.88
N THR A 143 6.51 13.72 -12.06
CA THR A 143 5.64 14.11 -13.16
C THR A 143 4.39 14.79 -12.58
N PRO A 144 4.25 16.12 -12.65
CA PRO A 144 3.14 16.83 -12.02
C PRO A 144 1.77 16.56 -12.66
N ASP A 145 1.74 16.28 -13.96
CA ASP A 145 0.53 15.93 -14.73
C ASP A 145 0.85 14.80 -15.70
N VAL A 146 0.54 13.58 -15.28
CA VAL A 146 0.88 12.37 -16.04
C VAL A 146 0.14 12.32 -17.38
N PHE A 147 -1.15 12.66 -17.40
CA PHE A 147 -1.97 12.58 -18.61
C PHE A 147 -1.54 13.61 -19.65
N GLN A 148 -1.32 14.85 -19.23
CA GLN A 148 -0.88 15.91 -20.13
C GLN A 148 0.52 15.65 -20.72
N ILE A 149 1.44 15.18 -19.86
CA ILE A 149 2.83 14.96 -20.31
C ILE A 149 2.96 13.72 -21.19
N LYS A 150 2.29 12.63 -20.83
CA LYS A 150 2.41 11.36 -21.57
C LYS A 150 1.50 11.28 -22.78
N TYR A 151 0.29 11.84 -22.69
CA TYR A 151 -0.74 11.64 -23.71
C TYR A 151 -1.22 12.93 -24.38
N GLY A 152 -0.68 14.08 -23.96
CA GLY A 152 -1.00 15.37 -24.58
C GLY A 152 -2.42 15.88 -24.33
N GLN A 153 -3.14 15.28 -23.39
CA GLN A 153 -4.52 15.64 -23.04
C GLN A 153 -4.76 15.46 -21.54
N PRO A 154 -5.67 16.24 -20.95
CA PRO A 154 -6.00 16.10 -19.52
C PRO A 154 -6.74 14.79 -19.26
N MET A 155 -6.77 14.39 -17.98
CA MET A 155 -7.57 13.26 -17.51
C MET A 155 -9.05 13.48 -17.86
N SER A 156 -9.66 12.49 -18.49
CA SER A 156 -11.08 12.52 -18.87
C SER A 156 -11.96 12.07 -17.70
N LEU A 157 -12.08 12.93 -16.70
CA LEU A 157 -12.89 12.67 -15.52
C LEU A 157 -13.59 13.97 -15.10
N THR A 158 -14.87 13.88 -14.75
CA THR A 158 -15.66 15.04 -14.31
C THR A 158 -15.68 15.16 -12.79
N GLY A 159 -15.98 16.36 -12.30
CA GLY A 159 -16.14 16.65 -10.87
C GLY A 159 -14.85 17.00 -10.16
N THR A 160 -14.99 17.32 -8.88
CA THR A 160 -13.89 17.66 -7.99
C THR A 160 -13.25 16.40 -7.42
N PRO A 161 -11.92 16.28 -7.44
CA PRO A 161 -11.24 15.08 -6.97
C PRO A 161 -11.49 14.82 -5.48
N LYS A 162 -11.60 13.55 -5.10
CA LYS A 162 -11.83 13.13 -3.71
C LYS A 162 -10.83 12.12 -3.17
N ALA A 163 -10.56 11.05 -3.91
CA ALA A 163 -9.73 9.96 -3.43
C ALA A 163 -9.06 9.18 -4.54
N LEU A 164 -7.93 8.57 -4.20
CA LEU A 164 -7.26 7.54 -4.97
C LEU A 164 -7.34 6.22 -4.23
N ASN A 165 -7.54 5.15 -5.00
CA ASN A 165 -7.46 3.80 -4.51
C ASN A 165 -6.64 2.93 -5.46
N TYR A 166 -5.90 1.98 -4.92
CA TYR A 166 -5.13 1.01 -5.72
C TYR A 166 -5.77 -0.35 -5.53
N CYS A 167 -6.54 -0.76 -6.54
CA CYS A 167 -7.41 -1.91 -6.49
C CYS A 167 -6.75 -3.12 -7.13
N PHE A 168 -6.88 -4.26 -6.49
CA PHE A 168 -6.54 -5.53 -7.08
C PHE A 168 -7.76 -6.12 -7.82
N TRP A 169 -7.56 -6.47 -9.09
CA TRP A 169 -8.59 -7.06 -9.93
C TRP A 169 -8.15 -8.41 -10.41
N ARG A 170 -8.91 -9.42 -10.08
CA ARG A 170 -8.70 -10.77 -10.60
C ARG A 170 -9.66 -11.03 -11.75
N ASP A 171 -9.12 -11.11 -12.96
CA ASP A 171 -9.88 -11.53 -14.13
C ASP A 171 -9.67 -13.01 -14.38
N LYS A 172 -10.65 -13.83 -13.99
CA LYS A 172 -10.61 -15.28 -14.24
C LYS A 172 -10.99 -15.65 -15.67
N SER A 173 -11.62 -14.74 -16.40
CA SER A 173 -12.08 -15.01 -17.77
C SER A 173 -10.97 -14.78 -18.80
N SER A 174 -9.97 -14.00 -18.49
CA SER A 174 -8.83 -13.78 -19.34
C SER A 174 -7.68 -14.72 -18.95
N ARG A 175 -6.88 -15.10 -19.93
CA ARG A 175 -5.62 -15.80 -19.70
C ARG A 175 -4.57 -14.90 -19.01
N ASN A 176 -4.95 -13.65 -18.73
CA ASN A 176 -4.12 -12.70 -18.03
C ASN A 176 -4.34 -12.82 -16.53
N PRO A 177 -3.26 -12.86 -15.77
CA PRO A 177 -3.34 -12.91 -14.33
C PRO A 177 -3.97 -11.62 -13.79
N SER A 178 -4.43 -11.73 -12.58
CA SER A 178 -4.86 -10.62 -11.75
C SER A 178 -4.01 -9.36 -11.92
N GLU A 179 -4.63 -8.23 -12.08
CA GLU A 179 -3.94 -6.97 -12.29
C GLU A 179 -4.34 -5.92 -11.27
N TRP A 180 -3.39 -5.09 -10.90
CA TRP A 180 -3.66 -3.90 -10.13
C TRP A 180 -4.19 -2.79 -11.01
N ARG A 181 -5.17 -2.05 -10.48
CA ARG A 181 -5.86 -0.94 -11.16
C ARG A 181 -5.81 0.31 -10.29
N LEU A 182 -5.70 1.46 -10.93
CA LEU A 182 -5.82 2.74 -10.25
C LEU A 182 -7.27 3.21 -10.35
N GLN A 183 -7.89 3.44 -9.19
CA GLN A 183 -9.21 4.04 -9.09
C GLN A 183 -9.07 5.51 -8.70
N VAL A 184 -9.68 6.38 -9.46
CA VAL A 184 -9.80 7.81 -9.17
C VAL A 184 -11.25 8.14 -8.90
N LEU A 185 -11.51 8.73 -7.75
CA LEU A 185 -12.85 9.10 -7.31
C LEU A 185 -12.97 10.62 -7.28
N THR A 186 -14.08 11.12 -7.83
CA THR A 186 -14.51 12.51 -7.71
C THR A 186 -15.87 12.59 -7.00
N ASN A 187 -16.38 13.79 -6.76
CA ASN A 187 -17.69 13.95 -6.18
C ASN A 187 -18.84 13.49 -7.10
N THR A 188 -18.61 13.38 -8.41
CA THR A 188 -19.63 13.04 -9.40
C THR A 188 -19.28 11.87 -10.29
N ASP A 189 -18.04 11.37 -10.25
CA ASP A 189 -17.57 10.36 -11.20
C ASP A 189 -16.53 9.42 -10.58
N GLU A 190 -16.34 8.28 -11.21
CA GLU A 190 -15.34 7.27 -10.90
C GLU A 190 -14.62 6.86 -12.19
N ALA A 191 -13.33 6.65 -12.12
CA ALA A 191 -12.57 6.02 -13.20
C ALA A 191 -11.65 4.95 -12.63
N ILE A 192 -11.64 3.79 -13.28
CA ILE A 192 -10.68 2.72 -13.01
C ILE A 192 -9.80 2.59 -14.25
N TYR A 193 -8.52 2.87 -14.05
CA TYR A 193 -7.51 2.82 -15.09
C TYR A 193 -6.63 1.58 -14.96
N ASP A 194 -6.14 1.08 -16.08
CA ASP A 194 -4.97 0.22 -16.10
C ASP A 194 -3.79 0.94 -15.43
N SER A 195 -3.17 0.31 -14.43
CA SER A 195 -2.09 0.93 -13.65
C SER A 195 -0.76 1.04 -14.40
N LYS A 196 -0.58 0.33 -15.52
CA LYS A 196 0.66 0.33 -16.29
C LYS A 196 0.73 1.45 -17.30
N HIS A 197 -0.39 1.70 -18.00
CA HIS A 197 -0.42 2.65 -19.09
C HIS A 197 -1.30 3.86 -18.84
N LEU A 198 -2.32 3.73 -17.99
CA LEU A 198 -3.31 4.79 -17.69
C LEU A 198 -4.03 5.34 -18.93
N GLN A 199 -3.99 4.61 -20.05
CA GLN A 199 -4.53 5.10 -21.33
C GLN A 199 -6.04 4.96 -21.43
N GLU A 200 -6.57 3.86 -20.93
CA GLU A 200 -7.98 3.53 -21.06
C GLU A 200 -8.67 3.59 -19.71
N LYS A 201 -9.77 4.30 -19.68
CA LYS A 201 -10.74 4.20 -18.62
C LYS A 201 -11.50 2.89 -18.81
N ILE A 202 -11.22 1.90 -17.97
CA ILE A 202 -11.75 0.56 -18.11
C ILE A 202 -13.17 0.51 -17.55
N TYR A 203 -13.37 1.13 -16.38
CA TYR A 203 -14.65 1.19 -15.68
C TYR A 203 -14.90 2.59 -15.16
N ASP A 204 -16.18 2.93 -15.08
CA ASP A 204 -16.67 4.14 -14.45
C ASP A 204 -17.87 3.83 -13.54
N TYR A 205 -18.36 4.86 -12.89
CA TYR A 205 -19.48 4.81 -11.98
C TYR A 205 -20.73 4.11 -12.59
N SER A 206 -21.00 4.30 -13.89
CA SER A 206 -22.19 3.76 -14.54
C SER A 206 -22.11 2.26 -14.80
N ASN A 207 -20.93 1.68 -14.78
CA ASN A 207 -20.73 0.27 -15.10
C ASN A 207 -20.00 -0.53 -14.01
N SER A 208 -19.62 0.11 -12.90
CA SER A 208 -18.97 -0.57 -11.77
C SER A 208 -19.92 -0.86 -10.60
N LEU A 209 -20.95 -0.04 -10.39
CA LEU A 209 -21.92 -0.21 -9.31
C LEU A 209 -23.27 -0.73 -9.82
N TYR A 210 -23.86 -1.68 -9.09
CA TYR A 210 -25.17 -2.24 -9.45
C TYR A 210 -26.09 -2.39 -8.22
N PRO A 211 -27.35 -1.93 -8.31
CA PRO A 211 -27.86 -1.05 -9.36
C PRO A 211 -27.08 0.26 -9.41
N VAL A 212 -27.02 0.87 -10.60
CA VAL A 212 -26.35 2.16 -10.76
C VAL A 212 -27.06 3.17 -9.88
N PRO A 213 -26.37 3.82 -8.92
CA PRO A 213 -27.02 4.82 -8.08
C PRO A 213 -27.46 6.04 -8.88
N ALA A 214 -28.49 6.72 -8.42
CA ALA A 214 -28.97 7.94 -9.06
C ALA A 214 -27.92 9.08 -9.02
N GLU A 215 -27.13 9.10 -7.96
CA GLU A 215 -26.07 10.09 -7.74
C GLU A 215 -24.79 9.42 -7.26
N ALA A 216 -23.66 9.89 -7.77
CA ALA A 216 -22.36 9.58 -7.21
C ALA A 216 -22.12 10.45 -5.98
N ALA A 217 -22.13 9.84 -4.81
CA ALA A 217 -21.82 10.47 -3.53
C ALA A 217 -20.98 9.49 -2.69
N ILE A 218 -19.82 9.13 -3.23
CA ILE A 218 -18.92 8.14 -2.62
C ILE A 218 -18.33 8.72 -1.33
N GLN A 219 -18.48 7.98 -0.25
CA GLN A 219 -18.03 8.35 1.09
C GLN A 219 -16.75 7.63 1.46
N SER A 220 -16.63 6.34 1.10
CA SER A 220 -15.43 5.54 1.32
C SER A 220 -15.24 4.50 0.23
N ALA A 221 -13.99 4.10 0.00
CA ALA A 221 -13.62 2.99 -0.87
C ALA A 221 -12.41 2.27 -0.26
N HIS A 222 -12.55 0.96 -0.06
CA HIS A 222 -11.49 0.12 0.47
C HIS A 222 -11.32 -1.10 -0.41
N THR A 223 -10.07 -1.44 -0.67
CA THR A 223 -9.70 -2.69 -1.35
C THR A 223 -9.29 -3.74 -0.32
N TYR A 224 -9.55 -4.97 -0.66
CA TYR A 224 -9.07 -6.14 0.06
C TYR A 224 -8.60 -7.19 -0.95
N GLN A 225 -8.04 -8.29 -0.47
CA GLN A 225 -7.40 -9.30 -1.31
C GLN A 225 -8.23 -9.77 -2.52
N TYR A 226 -9.56 -9.75 -2.42
CA TYR A 226 -10.45 -10.33 -3.44
C TYR A 226 -11.47 -9.34 -4.02
N GLY A 227 -11.35 -8.06 -3.74
CA GLY A 227 -12.29 -7.10 -4.26
C GLY A 227 -12.26 -5.74 -3.60
N GLU A 228 -13.41 -5.09 -3.63
CA GLU A 228 -13.57 -3.71 -3.19
C GLU A 228 -14.90 -3.50 -2.47
N VAL A 229 -14.88 -2.60 -1.50
CA VAL A 229 -16.04 -2.13 -0.74
C VAL A 229 -16.17 -0.64 -0.93
N ILE A 230 -17.34 -0.19 -1.38
CA ILE A 230 -17.66 1.24 -1.56
C ILE A 230 -18.91 1.58 -0.76
N THR A 231 -18.88 2.72 -0.07
CA THR A 231 -20.09 3.36 0.45
C THR A 231 -20.44 4.56 -0.43
N ASN A 232 -21.69 4.64 -0.84
CA ASN A 232 -22.22 5.71 -1.68
C ASN A 232 -23.57 6.16 -1.16
N ASN A 233 -23.67 7.40 -0.73
CA ASN A 233 -24.89 7.99 -0.18
C ASN A 233 -25.60 7.12 0.88
N GLY A 234 -24.82 6.62 1.84
CA GLY A 234 -25.32 5.76 2.92
C GLY A 234 -25.60 4.32 2.54
N GLU A 235 -25.40 3.94 1.29
CA GLU A 235 -25.54 2.58 0.77
C GLU A 235 -24.19 1.90 0.62
N LEU A 236 -24.16 0.60 0.79
CA LEU A 236 -22.96 -0.21 0.70
C LEU A 236 -22.96 -1.08 -0.54
N TYR A 237 -21.87 -1.00 -1.30
CA TYR A 237 -21.61 -1.80 -2.49
C TYR A 237 -20.37 -2.67 -2.26
N PHE A 238 -20.47 -3.91 -2.65
CA PHE A 238 -19.45 -4.90 -2.38
C PHE A 238 -19.18 -5.79 -3.60
N SER A 239 -17.92 -5.98 -3.92
CA SER A 239 -17.49 -6.99 -4.87
C SER A 239 -16.87 -8.16 -4.14
N ALA A 240 -17.37 -9.36 -4.36
CA ALA A 240 -16.74 -10.58 -3.89
C ALA A 240 -16.25 -11.40 -5.06
N GLU A 241 -15.13 -12.06 -4.87
CA GLU A 241 -14.67 -13.06 -5.82
C GLU A 241 -15.58 -14.28 -5.78
N ASP A 242 -16.50 -14.40 -6.73
CA ASP A 242 -17.27 -15.63 -6.90
C ASP A 242 -16.64 -16.62 -7.88
N GLY A 243 -15.42 -16.33 -8.27
CA GLY A 243 -14.71 -17.12 -9.26
C GLY A 243 -14.82 -16.61 -10.69
N SER A 244 -15.63 -15.60 -10.97
CA SER A 244 -15.92 -15.20 -12.35
C SER A 244 -15.61 -13.74 -12.66
N TYR A 245 -16.03 -12.78 -11.81
CA TYR A 245 -15.92 -11.35 -12.15
C TYR A 245 -15.83 -10.46 -10.92
N VAL A 246 -14.70 -9.80 -10.73
CA VAL A 246 -14.44 -8.91 -9.60
C VAL A 246 -14.88 -7.46 -9.85
N TYR A 247 -15.30 -7.15 -11.07
CA TYR A 247 -15.52 -5.76 -11.52
C TYR A 247 -16.80 -5.12 -11.00
N PHE A 248 -17.79 -5.91 -10.59
CA PHE A 248 -19.06 -5.38 -10.17
C PHE A 248 -19.20 -5.40 -8.67
N LYS A 249 -19.64 -4.26 -8.18
CA LYS A 249 -20.01 -4.11 -6.79
C LYS A 249 -21.54 -4.10 -6.70
N GLY A 250 -22.10 -5.11 -6.07
CA GLY A 250 -23.52 -5.22 -5.80
C GLY A 250 -23.90 -4.47 -4.54
N LYS A 251 -25.06 -3.78 -4.58
CA LYS A 251 -25.62 -3.11 -3.40
C LYS A 251 -26.08 -4.14 -2.37
N LEU A 252 -25.65 -3.98 -1.13
CA LEU A 252 -26.14 -4.79 -0.02
C LEU A 252 -27.44 -4.23 0.55
N ALA A 253 -28.37 -5.14 0.90
CA ALA A 253 -29.57 -4.76 1.61
C ALA A 253 -29.26 -4.41 3.07
N LYS A 254 -30.00 -3.45 3.64
CA LYS A 254 -29.90 -3.06 5.03
C LYS A 254 -31.09 -3.61 5.82
N ASP A 255 -30.86 -4.23 6.97
CA ASP A 255 -31.93 -4.60 7.91
C ASP A 255 -32.53 -3.38 8.60
N ILE A 256 -31.75 -2.31 8.70
CA ILE A 256 -32.16 -1.05 9.31
C ILE A 256 -32.37 -0.04 8.19
N GLU A 257 -33.62 0.27 7.86
CA GLU A 257 -33.99 1.10 6.71
C GLU A 257 -33.36 2.49 6.71
N ASN A 258 -33.23 3.12 7.87
CA ASN A 258 -32.67 4.45 8.02
C ASN A 258 -31.15 4.46 8.26
N ALA A 259 -30.47 3.34 8.17
CA ALA A 259 -29.03 3.31 8.36
C ALA A 259 -28.31 4.16 7.29
N ASN A 260 -27.38 4.98 7.75
CA ASN A 260 -26.48 5.77 6.91
C ASN A 260 -25.06 5.20 7.03
N ILE A 261 -24.69 4.34 6.10
CA ILE A 261 -23.39 3.66 6.13
C ILE A 261 -22.35 4.57 5.50
N VAL A 262 -21.47 5.14 6.32
CA VAL A 262 -20.47 6.11 5.90
C VAL A 262 -19.11 5.48 5.62
N ASN A 263 -18.85 4.31 6.18
CA ASN A 263 -17.62 3.56 5.93
C ASN A 263 -17.85 2.06 6.12
N ALA A 264 -17.14 1.25 5.35
CA ALA A 264 -17.14 -0.20 5.49
C ALA A 264 -15.81 -0.78 5.03
N VAL A 265 -15.32 -1.77 5.75
CA VAL A 265 -14.04 -2.44 5.50
C VAL A 265 -14.22 -3.95 5.55
N ALA A 266 -13.68 -4.66 4.58
CA ALA A 266 -13.64 -6.12 4.61
C ALA A 266 -12.51 -6.61 5.51
N PHE A 267 -12.77 -7.70 6.25
CA PHE A 267 -11.71 -8.38 6.99
C PHE A 267 -10.76 -9.08 6.02
N ASN A 268 -9.48 -8.87 6.20
CA ASN A 268 -8.44 -9.47 5.36
C ASN A 268 -7.95 -10.80 5.99
N SER A 269 -8.87 -11.71 6.25
CA SER A 269 -8.57 -13.03 6.80
C SER A 269 -8.79 -14.12 5.75
N ASP A 270 -8.08 -15.23 5.90
CA ASP A 270 -8.15 -16.37 4.98
C ASP A 270 -9.58 -16.79 4.66
N ASN A 271 -9.97 -16.62 3.41
CA ASN A 271 -11.25 -17.03 2.83
C ASN A 271 -12.51 -16.37 3.41
N SER A 272 -12.43 -15.22 4.08
CA SER A 272 -13.63 -14.55 4.55
C SER A 272 -13.87 -13.22 3.85
N TYR A 273 -15.10 -13.04 3.37
CA TYR A 273 -15.58 -11.81 2.76
C TYR A 273 -16.43 -11.00 3.73
N HIS A 274 -16.10 -11.12 5.01
CA HIS A 274 -16.86 -10.47 6.05
C HIS A 274 -16.58 -8.97 6.07
N LEU A 275 -17.62 -8.19 6.30
CA LEU A 275 -17.57 -6.74 6.31
C LEU A 275 -17.92 -6.19 7.68
N LEU A 276 -17.17 -5.20 8.11
CA LEU A 276 -17.54 -4.30 9.19
C LEU A 276 -17.91 -2.94 8.60
N ALA A 277 -19.06 -2.40 8.97
CA ALA A 277 -19.54 -1.10 8.54
C ALA A 277 -19.91 -0.23 9.73
N PHE A 278 -19.90 1.09 9.54
CA PHE A 278 -20.38 2.05 10.53
C PHE A 278 -21.60 2.80 10.02
N ASP A 279 -22.67 2.73 10.80
CA ASP A 279 -23.91 3.47 10.58
C ASP A 279 -23.87 4.75 11.40
N ASP A 280 -23.67 5.86 10.72
CA ASP A 280 -23.57 7.17 11.36
C ASP A 280 -24.92 7.73 11.86
N GLN A 281 -26.02 7.28 11.28
CA GLN A 281 -27.36 7.69 11.72
C GLN A 281 -27.70 7.14 13.11
N ASN A 282 -27.38 5.87 13.34
CA ASN A 282 -27.70 5.19 14.60
C ASN A 282 -26.47 5.01 15.50
N LYS A 283 -25.30 5.53 15.08
CA LYS A 283 -24.02 5.44 15.82
C LYS A 283 -23.67 4.01 16.22
N GLN A 284 -23.69 3.11 15.25
CA GLN A 284 -23.49 1.68 15.52
C GLN A 284 -22.61 1.00 14.49
N PHE A 285 -21.95 -0.07 14.94
CA PHE A 285 -21.26 -0.99 14.05
C PHE A 285 -22.21 -2.03 13.51
N LEU A 286 -22.11 -2.30 12.20
CA LEU A 286 -22.85 -3.31 11.51
C LEU A 286 -21.89 -4.36 10.94
N TYR A 287 -22.34 -5.59 10.88
CA TYR A 287 -21.57 -6.70 10.37
C TYR A 287 -22.31 -7.40 9.25
N SER A 288 -21.61 -7.77 8.21
CA SER A 288 -22.13 -8.60 7.15
C SER A 288 -21.22 -9.79 6.92
N ASN A 289 -21.86 -10.95 6.79
CA ASN A 289 -21.23 -12.16 6.28
C ASN A 289 -21.85 -12.47 4.92
N PRO A 290 -21.34 -11.89 3.83
CA PRO A 290 -21.81 -12.22 2.51
C PRO A 290 -21.34 -13.62 2.16
N ASP A 291 -22.19 -14.61 2.39
CA ASP A 291 -21.97 -15.98 1.93
C ASP A 291 -22.12 -16.06 0.40
N VAL A 292 -21.21 -15.40 -0.28
CA VAL A 292 -21.17 -15.31 -1.73
C VAL A 292 -20.63 -16.58 -2.38
N TYR A 293 -20.00 -17.43 -1.57
CA TYR A 293 -19.29 -18.61 -2.05
C TYR A 293 -20.21 -19.77 -2.43
N PHE A 294 -21.38 -19.90 -1.84
CA PHE A 294 -22.17 -21.11 -1.92
C PHE A 294 -23.37 -21.05 -2.84
N GLY A 295 -23.36 -20.20 -3.82
CA GLY A 295 -24.09 -20.47 -5.06
C GLY A 295 -25.57 -20.19 -5.10
N ALA A 296 -26.18 -19.66 -4.08
CA ALA A 296 -27.58 -19.25 -4.16
C ALA A 296 -27.66 -17.76 -4.54
N GLY A 297 -27.78 -17.48 -5.82
CA GLY A 297 -28.15 -16.17 -6.33
C GLY A 297 -26.99 -15.19 -6.53
N LYS A 298 -26.22 -15.42 -7.54
CA LYS A 298 -25.13 -14.53 -7.96
C LYS A 298 -25.67 -13.31 -8.69
N LEU A 299 -25.15 -12.13 -8.36
CA LEU A 299 -25.44 -10.94 -9.12
C LEU A 299 -24.50 -10.85 -10.32
N TYR A 300 -25.05 -10.98 -11.50
CA TYR A 300 -24.28 -10.88 -12.73
C TYR A 300 -24.78 -9.70 -13.57
N ARG A 301 -23.87 -9.05 -14.26
CA ARG A 301 -24.13 -7.96 -15.19
C ARG A 301 -23.45 -8.22 -16.53
N LYS A 302 -23.98 -7.63 -17.61
CA LYS A 302 -23.33 -7.67 -18.90
C LYS A 302 -22.02 -6.89 -18.87
N VAL A 303 -20.90 -7.57 -19.13
CA VAL A 303 -19.58 -6.97 -19.22
C VAL A 303 -19.38 -6.44 -20.65
N PRO A 304 -18.97 -5.18 -20.83
CA PRO A 304 -18.59 -4.70 -22.15
C PRO A 304 -17.53 -5.62 -22.76
N ASN A 305 -17.74 -6.06 -24.00
CA ASN A 305 -16.86 -6.93 -24.80
C ASN A 305 -16.81 -8.42 -24.47
N MET A 306 -17.60 -8.92 -23.52
CA MET A 306 -17.62 -10.35 -23.23
C MET A 306 -18.88 -11.10 -23.70
N GLY A 307 -19.77 -10.46 -24.39
CA GLY A 307 -20.90 -11.10 -25.14
C GLY A 307 -22.02 -11.72 -24.33
N GLU A 308 -21.90 -11.87 -23.03
CA GLU A 308 -22.84 -12.58 -22.20
C GLU A 308 -23.72 -11.67 -21.35
N THR A 309 -24.98 -12.03 -21.27
CA THR A 309 -25.95 -11.41 -20.39
C THR A 309 -25.93 -12.13 -19.06
N ILE A 310 -25.63 -11.40 -18.03
CA ILE A 310 -25.52 -11.95 -16.71
C ILE A 310 -26.67 -11.42 -15.84
N TYR A 311 -27.08 -12.18 -14.89
CA TYR A 311 -28.40 -12.22 -14.32
C TYR A 311 -28.59 -11.42 -13.06
N ASN A 312 -29.81 -11.01 -12.86
CA ASN A 312 -30.30 -10.32 -11.68
C ASN A 312 -30.72 -11.28 -10.55
N ASN A 313 -30.01 -12.35 -10.33
CA ASN A 313 -30.29 -13.15 -9.14
C ASN A 313 -29.55 -12.54 -7.94
N TYR A 314 -30.28 -11.76 -7.24
CA TYR A 314 -29.90 -11.02 -6.09
C TYR A 314 -29.96 -11.91 -4.84
N VAL A 315 -28.84 -12.24 -4.24
CA VAL A 315 -28.86 -12.73 -2.87
C VAL A 315 -29.00 -11.52 -1.96
N LYS A 316 -30.04 -11.51 -1.18
CA LYS A 316 -30.22 -10.53 -0.13
C LYS A 316 -29.18 -10.78 0.96
N ILE A 317 -28.02 -10.16 0.82
CA ILE A 317 -27.04 -10.12 1.89
C ILE A 317 -27.46 -9.00 2.82
N THR A 318 -27.59 -9.32 4.08
CA THR A 318 -28.12 -8.42 5.08
C THR A 318 -26.99 -7.96 6.00
N ILE A 319 -26.87 -6.66 6.17
CA ILE A 319 -25.99 -6.10 7.17
C ILE A 319 -26.71 -6.18 8.51
N GLN A 320 -26.14 -6.89 9.45
CA GLN A 320 -26.69 -7.10 10.78
C GLN A 320 -25.91 -6.29 11.82
N ASN A 321 -26.52 -6.08 12.97
CA ASN A 321 -25.79 -5.54 14.10
C ASN A 321 -24.64 -6.48 14.49
N VAL A 322 -23.50 -5.89 14.85
CA VAL A 322 -22.44 -6.66 15.51
C VAL A 322 -23.00 -7.19 16.82
N PRO A 323 -22.93 -8.50 17.07
CA PRO A 323 -23.48 -9.04 18.30
C PRO A 323 -22.77 -8.45 19.52
N ASP A 324 -23.54 -8.28 20.60
CA ASP A 324 -23.00 -7.90 21.92
C ASP A 324 -22.30 -9.12 22.54
N TYR A 325 -21.03 -9.31 22.19
CA TYR A 325 -20.25 -10.43 22.69
C TYR A 325 -19.44 -10.07 23.92
N ALA A 326 -19.41 -11.02 24.86
CA ALA A 326 -18.27 -11.10 25.75
C ALA A 326 -17.01 -11.38 24.90
N ARG A 327 -15.93 -10.68 25.14
CA ARG A 327 -14.61 -11.04 24.61
C ARG A 327 -14.37 -12.52 24.86
N GLU A 328 -13.86 -13.23 23.85
CA GLU A 328 -13.51 -14.65 24.02
C GLU A 328 -12.67 -14.83 25.30
N GLY A 329 -13.24 -15.53 26.27
CA GLY A 329 -12.62 -15.77 27.58
C GLY A 329 -12.48 -14.57 28.54
N LYS A 330 -13.12 -13.41 28.28
CA LYS A 330 -13.06 -12.25 29.18
C LYS A 330 -14.44 -11.66 29.48
N PRO A 331 -14.65 -11.11 30.69
CA PRO A 331 -15.98 -10.68 31.17
C PRO A 331 -16.49 -9.37 30.57
N ASN A 332 -15.71 -8.65 29.78
CA ASN A 332 -16.10 -7.34 29.26
C ASN A 332 -16.97 -7.52 28.01
N LYS A 333 -18.21 -7.13 28.10
CA LYS A 333 -19.12 -7.02 26.97
C LYS A 333 -18.81 -5.76 26.16
N PHE A 334 -18.82 -5.91 24.84
CA PHE A 334 -18.78 -4.80 23.90
C PHE A 334 -20.20 -4.48 23.46
N SER A 335 -20.58 -3.19 23.46
CA SER A 335 -21.81 -2.71 22.84
C SER A 335 -21.53 -2.14 21.46
N PRO A 336 -22.09 -2.71 20.38
CA PRO A 336 -21.89 -2.19 19.03
C PRO A 336 -22.57 -0.84 18.80
N LYS A 337 -23.55 -0.49 19.63
CA LYS A 337 -24.20 0.81 19.60
C LYS A 337 -23.50 1.75 20.54
N LEU A 338 -22.95 2.83 19.98
CA LEU A 338 -22.28 3.91 20.70
C LEU A 338 -23.30 4.99 21.11
N ASP A 339 -22.90 5.90 21.99
CA ASP A 339 -23.71 7.07 22.25
C ASP A 339 -23.65 8.09 21.09
N GLU A 340 -24.59 9.04 21.10
CA GLU A 340 -24.76 10.02 20.01
C GLU A 340 -23.58 10.98 19.81
N ASN A 341 -22.67 11.07 20.79
CA ASN A 341 -21.53 11.97 20.73
C ASN A 341 -20.36 11.41 19.90
N HIS A 342 -20.41 10.14 19.52
CA HIS A 342 -19.37 9.51 18.71
C HIS A 342 -19.51 9.88 17.23
N GLU A 343 -18.40 10.33 16.65
CA GLU A 343 -18.23 10.51 15.20
C GLU A 343 -17.12 9.62 14.69
N LEU A 344 -17.36 8.92 13.58
CA LEU A 344 -16.34 8.12 12.96
C LEU A 344 -15.24 9.00 12.36
N LEU A 345 -13.99 8.76 12.72
CA LEU A 345 -12.83 9.42 12.14
C LEU A 345 -12.19 8.58 11.03
N PHE A 346 -12.08 7.27 11.25
CA PHE A 346 -11.31 6.41 10.37
C PHE A 346 -11.66 4.94 10.60
N MET A 347 -11.63 4.14 9.54
CA MET A 347 -11.67 2.67 9.58
C MET A 347 -10.76 2.11 8.50
N ASP A 348 -10.01 1.08 8.82
CA ASP A 348 -9.19 0.35 7.86
C ASP A 348 -8.80 -1.03 8.38
N ASN A 349 -8.15 -1.81 7.52
CA ASN A 349 -7.51 -3.04 7.95
C ASN A 349 -6.27 -2.74 8.79
N TRP A 350 -5.98 -3.68 9.70
CA TRP A 350 -4.84 -3.60 10.60
C TRP A 350 -4.07 -4.93 10.61
N TYR A 351 -3.27 -5.17 11.66
CA TYR A 351 -2.54 -6.41 11.83
C TYR A 351 -3.48 -7.63 11.93
N ASP A 352 -2.98 -8.79 11.60
CA ASP A 352 -3.70 -10.08 11.67
C ASP A 352 -5.00 -10.12 10.83
N GLY A 353 -5.14 -9.26 9.82
CA GLY A 353 -6.35 -9.16 9.01
C GLY A 353 -7.54 -8.51 9.73
N ASN A 354 -7.35 -7.96 10.92
CA ASN A 354 -8.35 -7.26 11.69
C ASN A 354 -8.83 -5.98 11.02
N VAL A 355 -9.97 -5.48 11.47
CA VAL A 355 -10.46 -4.14 11.15
C VAL A 355 -10.39 -3.28 12.41
N VAL A 356 -9.83 -2.09 12.29
CA VAL A 356 -9.80 -1.09 13.35
C VAL A 356 -10.69 0.09 12.97
N ALA A 357 -11.42 0.60 13.95
CA ALA A 357 -12.22 1.80 13.83
C ALA A 357 -11.84 2.83 14.90
N PHE A 358 -11.86 4.08 14.52
CA PHE A 358 -11.55 5.23 15.39
C PHE A 358 -12.75 6.16 15.40
N THR A 359 -13.23 6.49 16.59
CA THR A 359 -14.28 7.49 16.77
C THR A 359 -13.82 8.60 17.70
N HIS A 360 -14.27 9.81 17.45
CA HIS A 360 -14.11 10.93 18.36
C HIS A 360 -15.39 11.11 19.17
N ASN A 361 -15.28 11.08 20.48
CA ASN A 361 -16.39 11.39 21.36
C ASN A 361 -16.35 12.89 21.71
N LYS A 362 -17.33 13.64 21.22
CA LYS A 362 -17.40 15.11 21.41
C LYS A 362 -17.63 15.52 22.85
N GLN A 363 -18.18 14.62 23.68
CA GLN A 363 -18.48 14.92 25.08
C GLN A 363 -17.23 14.94 25.94
N ASP A 364 -16.34 13.97 25.78
CA ASP A 364 -15.11 13.86 26.56
C ASP A 364 -13.83 14.24 25.82
N GLY A 365 -13.94 14.52 24.51
CA GLY A 365 -12.84 14.93 23.65
C GLY A 365 -11.85 13.81 23.30
N LYS A 366 -12.14 12.57 23.67
CA LYS A 366 -11.23 11.44 23.45
C LYS A 366 -11.49 10.73 22.13
N VAL A 367 -10.45 10.09 21.65
CA VAL A 367 -10.53 9.15 20.52
C VAL A 367 -10.63 7.74 21.06
N TYR A 368 -11.66 7.03 20.62
CA TYR A 368 -11.89 5.63 20.95
C TYR A 368 -11.42 4.74 19.82
N VAL A 369 -10.66 3.73 20.16
CA VAL A 369 -10.09 2.75 19.21
C VAL A 369 -10.74 1.41 19.46
N PHE A 370 -11.36 0.85 18.42
CA PHE A 370 -12.02 -0.46 18.44
C PHE A 370 -11.29 -1.40 17.51
N ASP A 371 -10.77 -2.50 18.06
CA ASP A 371 -10.11 -3.56 17.30
C ASP A 371 -11.06 -4.74 17.12
N PHE A 372 -11.42 -5.02 15.86
CA PHE A 372 -12.35 -6.10 15.50
C PHE A 372 -11.64 -7.24 14.80
N SER A 373 -11.98 -8.46 15.18
CA SER A 373 -11.53 -9.68 14.53
C SER A 373 -12.71 -10.57 14.15
N ASN A 374 -12.59 -11.27 13.05
CA ASN A 374 -13.50 -12.34 12.66
C ASN A 374 -12.83 -13.72 12.72
N SER A 375 -11.57 -13.79 13.13
CA SER A 375 -10.85 -15.04 13.23
C SER A 375 -11.18 -15.78 14.53
N SER A 376 -12.15 -16.67 14.48
CA SER A 376 -12.32 -17.70 15.47
C SER A 376 -12.26 -19.05 14.77
N ALA A 377 -11.40 -19.94 15.25
CA ALA A 377 -11.28 -21.30 14.71
C ALA A 377 -12.59 -22.10 14.77
N THR A 378 -13.56 -21.65 15.57
CA THR A 378 -14.81 -22.36 15.85
C THR A 378 -16.09 -21.66 15.40
N LYS A 379 -16.05 -20.36 15.05
CA LYS A 379 -17.24 -19.57 14.69
C LYS A 379 -16.95 -18.60 13.55
N ARG A 380 -16.99 -19.08 12.33
CA ARG A 380 -16.77 -18.28 11.11
C ARG A 380 -17.78 -17.14 10.86
N ASP A 381 -18.88 -17.14 11.61
CA ASP A 381 -20.01 -16.23 11.39
C ASP A 381 -20.07 -15.10 12.43
N THR A 382 -18.98 -14.87 13.16
CA THR A 382 -18.98 -13.91 14.26
C THR A 382 -17.81 -12.92 14.14
N CYS A 383 -18.15 -11.66 14.42
CA CYS A 383 -17.18 -10.58 14.57
C CYS A 383 -17.02 -10.29 16.08
N PHE A 384 -15.80 -10.13 16.53
CA PHE A 384 -15.47 -9.85 17.92
C PHE A 384 -14.76 -8.52 18.06
N CYS A 385 -15.16 -7.70 19.04
CA CYS A 385 -14.35 -6.58 19.47
C CYS A 385 -13.28 -7.08 20.47
N LEU A 386 -12.03 -7.13 20.04
CA LEU A 386 -10.92 -7.60 20.86
C LEU A 386 -10.46 -6.56 21.87
N ALA A 387 -10.55 -5.29 21.52
CA ALA A 387 -10.14 -4.18 22.34
C ALA A 387 -10.99 -2.94 22.06
N GLU A 388 -11.30 -2.23 23.13
CA GLU A 388 -11.83 -0.88 23.14
C GLU A 388 -10.92 -0.05 24.04
N LYS A 389 -10.32 1.01 23.49
CA LYS A 389 -9.41 1.88 24.25
C LYS A 389 -9.69 3.34 23.94
N ALA A 390 -9.67 4.17 25.00
CA ALA A 390 -9.77 5.62 24.89
C ALA A 390 -8.38 6.25 24.94
N CYS A 391 -8.13 7.19 24.03
CA CYS A 391 -6.87 7.90 23.90
C CYS A 391 -7.11 9.41 23.89
N GLU A 392 -6.19 10.16 24.49
CA GLU A 392 -6.10 11.60 24.30
C GLU A 392 -5.07 11.86 23.21
N LEU A 393 -5.47 12.58 22.15
CA LEU A 393 -4.56 13.00 21.10
C LEU A 393 -3.99 14.38 21.40
N ASN A 394 -2.74 14.62 20.99
CA ASN A 394 -2.18 15.95 20.95
C ASN A 394 -2.77 16.71 19.75
N GLY A 395 -3.28 17.92 19.98
CA GLY A 395 -3.99 18.68 18.96
C GLY A 395 -5.49 18.38 18.92
N ASN A 396 -6.17 18.87 17.88
CA ASN A 396 -7.59 18.63 17.69
C ASN A 396 -7.83 17.26 17.04
N ALA A 397 -8.61 16.41 17.69
CA ALA A 397 -8.94 15.08 17.19
C ALA A 397 -9.72 15.10 15.86
N GLU A 398 -10.53 16.13 15.62
CA GLU A 398 -11.29 16.29 14.37
C GLU A 398 -10.39 16.58 13.16
N ASP A 399 -9.22 17.18 13.39
CA ASP A 399 -8.24 17.50 12.37
C ASP A 399 -7.14 16.43 12.26
N ALA A 400 -7.25 15.34 13.00
CA ALA A 400 -6.27 14.27 12.99
C ALA A 400 -6.41 13.38 11.73
N HIS A 401 -5.31 13.17 11.03
CA HIS A 401 -5.22 12.23 9.92
C HIS A 401 -4.61 10.93 10.45
N ILE A 402 -5.39 9.86 10.46
CA ILE A 402 -5.01 8.58 11.05
C ILE A 402 -4.51 7.63 9.95
N ALA A 403 -3.48 6.87 10.26
CA ALA A 403 -3.01 5.76 9.44
C ALA A 403 -2.63 4.56 10.31
N VAL A 404 -2.89 3.38 9.80
CA VAL A 404 -2.55 2.10 10.41
C VAL A 404 -1.86 1.19 9.41
N SER A 405 -1.09 0.22 9.89
CA SER A 405 -0.42 -0.76 9.04
C SER A 405 -0.34 -2.11 9.74
N SER A 406 -0.38 -3.17 8.95
CA SER A 406 -0.22 -4.55 9.42
C SER A 406 1.13 -4.81 10.11
N ALA A 407 2.14 -3.98 9.84
CA ALA A 407 3.46 -4.08 10.46
C ALA A 407 3.49 -3.66 11.94
N PHE A 408 2.47 -2.92 12.41
CA PHE A 408 2.50 -2.29 13.74
C PHE A 408 1.33 -2.75 14.60
N LYS A 409 1.51 -3.85 15.29
CA LYS A 409 0.50 -4.38 16.21
C LYS A 409 0.30 -3.46 17.40
N ASN A 410 -0.97 -3.07 17.66
CA ASN A 410 -1.36 -2.16 18.74
C ASN A 410 -0.67 -0.79 18.71
N ILE A 411 -0.24 -0.35 17.53
CA ILE A 411 0.29 0.99 17.31
C ILE A 411 -0.44 1.61 16.12
N PHE A 412 -0.92 2.83 16.29
CA PHE A 412 -1.43 3.63 15.19
C PHE A 412 -0.68 4.95 15.09
N PHE A 413 -0.82 5.59 13.95
CA PHE A 413 -0.16 6.86 13.66
C PHE A 413 -1.22 7.92 13.36
N TYR A 414 -0.94 9.16 13.73
CA TYR A 414 -1.76 10.29 13.31
C TYR A 414 -0.93 11.54 13.09
N ALA A 415 -1.39 12.37 12.15
CA ALA A 415 -0.84 13.69 11.91
C ALA A 415 -1.78 14.77 12.45
N SER A 416 -1.21 15.79 13.05
CA SER A 416 -1.92 16.99 13.50
C SER A 416 -1.03 18.22 13.28
N GLY A 417 -1.52 19.22 12.51
CA GLY A 417 -0.71 20.35 12.10
C GLY A 417 0.48 19.93 11.25
N ASN A 418 1.68 20.25 11.69
CA ASN A 418 2.94 19.87 11.05
C ASN A 418 3.64 18.65 11.70
N LYS A 419 2.95 17.92 12.58
CA LYS A 419 3.52 16.86 13.41
C LYS A 419 2.90 15.50 13.13
N VAL A 420 3.71 14.46 13.25
CA VAL A 420 3.28 13.06 13.20
C VAL A 420 3.58 12.39 14.52
N TYR A 421 2.59 11.71 15.04
CA TYR A 421 2.68 10.97 16.30
C TYR A 421 2.40 9.48 16.07
N ARG A 422 3.00 8.63 16.92
CA ARG A 422 2.54 7.26 17.12
C ARG A 422 1.89 7.11 18.49
N VAL A 423 0.89 6.26 18.57
CA VAL A 423 0.21 5.92 19.81
C VAL A 423 0.38 4.44 20.09
N ASP A 424 0.97 4.13 21.23
CA ASP A 424 1.15 2.76 21.71
C ASP A 424 -0.02 2.34 22.61
N LEU A 425 -0.80 1.38 22.14
CA LEU A 425 -1.96 0.82 22.81
C LEU A 425 -1.65 -0.42 23.67
N ASN A 426 -0.41 -0.88 23.70
CA ASN A 426 -0.02 -2.06 24.49
C ASN A 426 -0.08 -1.81 26.00
N ARG A 427 -0.09 -0.54 26.39
CA ARG A 427 -0.12 -0.12 27.80
C ARG A 427 -1.55 0.04 28.32
N SER A 428 -1.73 -0.04 29.63
CA SER A 428 -3.01 0.26 30.28
C SER A 428 -3.48 1.69 30.00
N THR A 429 -2.55 2.64 29.93
CA THR A 429 -2.78 3.99 29.44
C THR A 429 -2.04 4.16 28.12
N PRO A 430 -2.72 4.45 27.01
CA PRO A 430 -2.09 4.69 25.72
C PRO A 430 -1.05 5.80 25.80
N LYS A 431 0.10 5.58 25.14
CA LYS A 431 1.19 6.54 25.14
C LYS A 431 1.36 7.17 23.75
N THR A 432 1.25 8.49 23.69
CA THR A 432 1.49 9.27 22.48
C THR A 432 2.95 9.75 22.43
N ILE A 433 3.61 9.53 21.30
CA ILE A 433 5.01 9.86 21.08
C ILE A 433 5.13 10.63 19.77
N LEU A 434 5.73 11.82 19.81
CA LEU A 434 6.10 12.59 18.61
C LEU A 434 7.22 11.85 17.88
N ILE A 435 7.03 11.53 16.61
CA ILE A 435 8.04 10.84 15.79
C ILE A 435 8.63 11.72 14.69
N TYR A 436 7.84 12.69 14.20
CA TYR A 436 8.28 13.62 13.17
C TYR A 436 7.61 14.97 13.35
N GLU A 437 8.37 16.02 13.09
CA GLU A 437 7.90 17.40 13.00
C GLU A 437 8.49 18.03 11.75
N HIS A 438 7.61 18.52 10.88
CA HIS A 438 8.06 19.24 9.69
C HIS A 438 8.85 20.48 10.10
N PRO A 439 10.02 20.77 9.49
CA PRO A 439 10.89 21.89 9.88
C PRO A 439 10.20 23.25 9.84
N ASP A 440 9.23 23.42 8.96
CA ASP A 440 8.40 24.62 8.90
C ASP A 440 7.18 24.50 9.82
N ALA A 441 7.10 25.34 10.83
CA ALA A 441 5.98 25.37 11.77
C ALA A 441 4.64 25.80 11.11
N GLY A 442 4.70 26.47 9.96
CA GLY A 442 3.53 26.85 9.15
C GLY A 442 2.99 25.74 8.27
N ALA A 443 3.76 24.65 8.09
CA ALA A 443 3.32 23.51 7.29
C ALA A 443 2.09 22.81 7.90
N ARG A 444 1.26 22.23 7.04
CA ARG A 444 0.08 21.46 7.42
C ARG A 444 0.05 20.14 6.66
N ILE A 445 -0.13 19.06 7.39
CA ILE A 445 -0.31 17.72 6.83
C ILE A 445 -1.80 17.52 6.57
N HIS A 446 -2.17 17.21 5.33
CA HIS A 446 -3.55 17.02 4.91
C HIS A 446 -3.91 15.57 4.58
N VAL A 447 -2.93 14.76 4.26
CA VAL A 447 -3.10 13.33 3.96
C VAL A 447 -1.96 12.56 4.60
N MET A 448 -2.26 11.39 5.13
CA MET A 448 -1.26 10.46 5.62
C MET A 448 -1.66 9.03 5.24
N LYS A 449 -0.80 8.33 4.50
CA LYS A 449 -1.01 6.93 4.10
C LYS A 449 0.30 6.16 4.13
N PHE A 450 0.23 4.88 4.49
CA PHE A 450 1.32 3.96 4.22
C PHE A 450 1.43 3.68 2.72
N ARG A 451 2.61 3.31 2.25
CA ARG A 451 2.80 2.84 0.88
C ARG A 451 1.83 1.70 0.59
N HIS A 452 1.80 0.69 1.46
CA HIS A 452 0.76 -0.31 1.50
C HIS A 452 0.52 -0.77 2.95
N ALA A 453 -0.69 -0.59 3.45
CA ALA A 453 -1.02 -0.88 4.84
C ALA A 453 -1.28 -2.37 5.12
N ASN A 454 -1.74 -3.15 4.13
CA ASN A 454 -2.46 -4.39 4.34
C ASN A 454 -1.75 -5.65 3.84
N PHE A 455 -0.45 -5.61 3.59
CA PHE A 455 0.28 -6.82 3.24
C PHE A 455 0.53 -7.67 4.49
N ALA A 456 -0.27 -8.71 4.66
CA ALA A 456 -0.19 -9.61 5.81
C ALA A 456 0.70 -10.84 5.58
N SER A 457 1.18 -11.10 4.37
CA SER A 457 1.93 -12.32 4.06
C SER A 457 3.22 -12.04 3.30
N MET A 458 4.18 -12.90 3.52
CA MET A 458 5.46 -12.94 2.81
C MET A 458 5.22 -13.33 1.34
N VAL A 459 4.97 -12.33 0.51
CA VAL A 459 4.93 -12.49 -0.94
C VAL A 459 6.14 -11.80 -1.50
N ASP A 460 6.89 -12.50 -2.29
CA ASP A 460 7.95 -11.94 -3.10
C ASP A 460 7.32 -10.98 -4.13
N MET A 461 7.53 -9.68 -3.93
CA MET A 461 6.88 -8.63 -4.73
C MET A 461 7.63 -8.31 -6.02
N ASP A 462 8.92 -8.57 -6.06
CA ASP A 462 9.77 -8.26 -7.22
C ASP A 462 10.39 -9.49 -7.86
N GLY A 463 10.14 -10.67 -7.32
CA GLY A 463 10.61 -11.93 -7.83
C GLY A 463 12.05 -12.25 -7.44
N ASP A 464 12.52 -11.66 -6.34
CA ASP A 464 13.88 -11.87 -5.84
C ASP A 464 13.96 -12.86 -4.66
N ASP A 465 12.83 -13.42 -4.24
CA ASP A 465 12.66 -14.30 -3.08
C ASP A 465 12.97 -13.64 -1.71
N GLU A 466 13.04 -12.30 -1.63
CA GLU A 466 13.33 -11.58 -0.39
C GLU A 466 12.09 -10.94 0.22
N ALA A 467 11.81 -11.24 1.49
CA ALA A 467 10.67 -10.70 2.23
C ALA A 467 10.83 -9.22 2.65
N GLU A 468 12.00 -8.63 2.47
CA GLU A 468 12.33 -7.28 2.95
C GLU A 468 11.58 -6.17 2.23
N THR A 469 11.24 -6.38 0.96
CA THR A 469 10.48 -5.42 0.16
C THR A 469 9.08 -5.18 0.74
N LEU A 470 8.47 -6.20 1.33
CA LEU A 470 7.15 -6.11 1.99
C LEU A 470 7.18 -5.26 3.24
N LEU A 471 8.18 -5.44 4.09
CA LEU A 471 8.33 -4.61 5.29
C LEU A 471 8.46 -3.14 4.94
N GLN A 472 9.19 -2.82 3.88
CA GLN A 472 9.34 -1.45 3.40
C GLN A 472 7.99 -0.84 3.00
N GLN A 473 7.12 -1.57 2.30
CA GLN A 473 5.81 -1.07 1.89
C GLN A 473 4.88 -0.81 3.08
N THR A 474 4.92 -1.68 4.08
CA THR A 474 4.09 -1.56 5.29
C THR A 474 4.66 -0.62 6.35
N GLN A 475 5.91 -0.17 6.21
CA GLN A 475 6.62 0.68 7.18
C GLN A 475 6.98 2.07 6.63
N THR A 476 6.54 2.43 5.43
CA THR A 476 6.82 3.75 4.84
C THR A 476 5.55 4.57 4.76
N LEU A 477 5.56 5.74 5.41
CA LEU A 477 4.49 6.72 5.38
C LEU A 477 4.71 7.74 4.27
N GLY A 478 3.64 8.09 3.56
CA GLY A 478 3.56 9.26 2.70
C GLY A 478 2.64 10.31 3.31
N LEU A 479 3.06 11.56 3.26
CA LEU A 479 2.33 12.72 3.74
C LEU A 479 2.10 13.70 2.61
N ALA A 480 0.87 14.21 2.45
CA ALA A 480 0.65 15.41 1.65
C ALA A 480 0.76 16.63 2.55
N VAL A 481 1.68 17.53 2.23
CA VAL A 481 2.02 18.69 3.06
C VAL A 481 1.79 19.97 2.27
N GLU A 482 1.07 20.91 2.88
CA GLU A 482 0.88 22.27 2.39
C GLU A 482 1.72 23.25 3.22
N LYS A 483 2.41 24.14 2.54
CA LYS A 483 3.22 25.19 3.12
C LYS A 483 3.13 26.46 2.29
N GLY A 484 2.42 27.46 2.80
CA GLY A 484 2.29 28.75 2.12
C GLY A 484 1.69 28.64 0.71
N GLY A 485 0.72 27.76 0.51
CA GLY A 485 0.06 27.51 -0.77
C GLY A 485 0.86 26.60 -1.73
N LYS A 486 2.02 26.10 -1.32
CA LYS A 486 2.80 25.10 -2.05
C LYS A 486 2.58 23.73 -1.45
N TRP A 487 2.52 22.73 -2.31
CA TRP A 487 2.24 21.36 -1.90
C TRP A 487 3.39 20.43 -2.26
N SER A 488 3.67 19.52 -1.35
CA SER A 488 4.69 18.48 -1.50
C SER A 488 4.19 17.15 -0.95
N VAL A 489 4.89 16.08 -1.31
CA VAL A 489 4.75 14.78 -0.66
C VAL A 489 6.01 14.55 0.16
N THR A 490 5.84 14.26 1.45
CA THR A 490 6.93 13.86 2.33
C THR A 490 6.83 12.37 2.61
N GLU A 491 7.92 11.66 2.41
CA GLU A 491 8.00 10.23 2.66
C GLU A 491 8.88 9.96 3.88
N ILE A 492 8.36 9.16 4.83
CA ILE A 492 9.01 8.82 6.09
C ILE A 492 9.16 7.31 6.20
N TYR A 493 10.41 6.85 6.31
CA TYR A 493 10.69 5.44 6.57
C TYR A 493 10.68 5.17 8.06
N LEU A 494 9.94 4.15 8.50
CA LEU A 494 9.81 3.75 9.89
C LEU A 494 10.61 2.49 10.18
N ALA A 495 11.14 2.41 11.39
CA ALA A 495 11.68 1.18 11.96
C ALA A 495 10.54 0.32 12.53
N ALA A 496 10.82 -0.93 12.87
CA ALA A 496 9.86 -1.85 13.48
C ALA A 496 9.25 -1.33 14.80
N SER A 497 9.92 -0.41 15.48
CA SER A 497 9.40 0.28 16.68
C SER A 497 8.32 1.32 16.37
N GLY A 498 8.17 1.73 15.10
CA GLY A 498 7.34 2.86 14.68
C GLY A 498 8.04 4.21 14.81
N ASP A 499 9.32 4.26 15.18
CA ASP A 499 10.12 5.47 15.15
C ASP A 499 10.70 5.70 13.74
N VAL A 500 11.08 6.94 13.42
CA VAL A 500 11.70 7.24 12.13
C VAL A 500 13.02 6.49 12.01
N LYS A 501 13.16 5.74 10.92
CA LYS A 501 14.39 5.03 10.59
C LYS A 501 15.51 6.03 10.32
N LYS A 502 16.73 5.68 10.70
CA LYS A 502 17.93 6.48 10.42
C LYS A 502 18.78 5.78 9.38
N ASP A 503 19.46 6.59 8.57
CA ASP A 503 20.51 6.12 7.68
C ASP A 503 21.80 5.75 8.45
N ASP A 504 22.84 5.33 7.73
CA ASP A 504 24.12 4.96 8.32
C ASP A 504 24.83 6.12 9.02
N GLU A 505 24.52 7.36 8.61
CA GLU A 505 25.03 8.60 9.22
C GLU A 505 24.17 9.09 10.40
N LYS A 506 23.17 8.33 10.79
CA LYS A 506 22.18 8.62 11.84
C LYS A 506 21.22 9.77 11.53
N ASN A 507 21.11 10.19 10.27
CA ASN A 507 20.10 11.14 9.84
C ASN A 507 18.74 10.46 9.69
N PRO A 508 17.63 11.17 9.96
CA PRO A 508 16.29 10.64 9.70
C PRO A 508 16.12 10.33 8.21
N LYS A 509 15.63 9.15 7.89
CA LYS A 509 15.34 8.76 6.50
C LYS A 509 14.00 9.32 6.09
N VAL A 510 14.03 10.56 5.59
CA VAL A 510 12.87 11.36 5.16
C VAL A 510 13.20 12.00 3.82
N TYR A 511 12.27 11.91 2.87
CA TYR A 511 12.38 12.52 1.55
C TYR A 511 11.20 13.45 1.29
N GLU A 512 11.44 14.57 0.60
CA GLU A 512 10.41 15.53 0.22
C GLU A 512 10.40 15.71 -1.30
N TYR A 513 9.21 15.69 -1.89
CA TYR A 513 8.97 15.78 -3.33
C TYR A 513 8.04 16.94 -3.63
N ASP A 514 8.59 17.98 -4.22
CA ASP A 514 7.90 19.23 -4.57
C ASP A 514 7.30 19.20 -5.98
N GLY A 515 6.53 20.23 -6.32
CA GLY A 515 6.07 20.51 -7.67
C GLY A 515 4.61 20.16 -7.94
N PHE A 516 3.83 19.97 -6.89
CA PHE A 516 2.39 19.69 -6.99
C PHE A 516 1.52 20.91 -6.69
N GLY A 517 0.29 20.90 -7.24
CA GLY A 517 -0.80 21.74 -6.79
C GLY A 517 -1.48 21.20 -5.54
N GLU A 518 -2.70 21.65 -5.24
CA GLU A 518 -3.47 21.18 -4.08
C GLU A 518 -3.63 19.66 -4.11
N ILE A 519 -2.99 18.97 -3.17
CA ILE A 519 -3.03 17.51 -3.07
C ILE A 519 -4.27 17.11 -2.28
N VAL A 520 -5.11 16.30 -2.89
CA VAL A 520 -6.33 15.76 -2.28
C VAL A 520 -6.08 14.38 -1.69
N ASP A 521 -5.33 13.54 -2.39
CA ASP A 521 -5.01 12.19 -1.94
C ASP A 521 -3.73 11.65 -2.60
N ILE A 522 -3.15 10.64 -2.00
CA ILE A 522 -2.00 9.91 -2.52
C ILE A 522 -2.22 8.41 -2.40
N VAL A 523 -1.65 7.63 -3.30
CA VAL A 523 -1.63 6.17 -3.21
C VAL A 523 -0.32 5.65 -3.78
N TYR A 524 0.24 4.63 -3.14
CA TYR A 524 1.44 3.96 -3.62
C TYR A 524 1.10 2.74 -4.45
N THR A 525 1.73 2.64 -5.61
CA THR A 525 1.64 1.47 -6.47
C THR A 525 2.94 0.69 -6.45
N PHE A 526 2.87 -0.63 -6.57
CA PHE A 526 4.03 -1.51 -6.58
C PHE A 526 3.76 -2.71 -7.48
N ALA A 527 4.82 -3.27 -8.03
CA ALA A 527 4.72 -4.54 -8.74
C ALA A 527 4.39 -5.64 -7.73
N CYS A 528 3.25 -6.27 -7.90
CA CYS A 528 2.90 -7.46 -7.14
C CYS A 528 2.64 -8.62 -8.10
N LYS A 529 3.45 -9.65 -8.01
CA LYS A 529 3.19 -10.91 -8.68
C LYS A 529 2.40 -11.82 -7.75
N TRP A 530 1.11 -11.53 -7.62
CA TRP A 530 0.20 -12.49 -7.03
C TRP A 530 -0.07 -13.59 -8.06
N TRP A 531 0.34 -14.83 -7.75
CA TRP A 531 0.02 -16.03 -8.51
C TRP A 531 0.57 -16.07 -9.96
N GLN A 532 1.76 -16.50 -10.09
CA GLN A 532 2.16 -17.26 -11.31
C GLN A 532 1.80 -18.73 -11.15
#